data_de517a075776eb41cba00a5896976469
#
_entry.id   de517a075776eb41cba00a5896976469
#
_cell.length_a   1.000
_cell.length_b   1.000
_cell.length_c   1.000
_cell.angle_alpha   90.00
_cell.angle_beta   90.00
_cell.angle_gamma   90.00
#
_symmetry.space_group_name_H-M   'P 1'
#
loop_
_entity.id
_entity.type
_entity.pdbx_description
1 polymer ?
#
loop_
_entity_poly.entity_id
_entity_poly.type
_entity_poly.pdbx_seq_one_letter_code
_entity_poly.pdbx_strand_id
1 'polypeptide(L)'
;MLPLGLSMLGESVEPEAALEERFGFNSFGAATRWVSAVLEQTWGLTALECSRMAISDQNAIVWVASDRGGLVVKWSRATERFANLEASTRLLSALAAQGVPVPSPITSLNGLDRETLLVREILLDRETLEGPSCAVSFTVLPELAGEWLNVQDHAAVRSAGACLAEIHRTLGATHVDGSVFSSRSTGLKERIGVWLENFDRGFAPDATRRLVDLLARVSELDDQTRLVHNDFRAANILTRNSQTTGVLDFDDVVIDHRVSDLAKASVYLGTLFTDWRPTPIAVRQSLRAGYESVRPLSRSETEWFEILELWHGLMAIPGENDTAGWASAL
;
A
#
# COMPACT_ATOMS: atom_id res chain seq x y z
N MET A 1 14.38 2.31 8.44
CA MET A 1 13.46 1.94 9.56
C MET A 1 12.83 3.23 10.04
N LEU A 2 11.52 3.25 10.28
CA LEU A 2 10.86 4.42 10.88
C LEU A 2 11.40 4.67 12.28
N PRO A 3 11.58 5.92 12.72
CA PRO A 3 12.14 6.26 14.03
C PRO A 3 11.25 5.77 15.18
N LEU A 4 11.81 5.65 16.40
CA LEU A 4 11.03 5.44 17.61
C LEU A 4 10.22 6.72 17.92
N GLY A 5 9.11 6.56 18.63
CA GLY A 5 8.20 7.66 18.96
C GLY A 5 7.28 8.03 17.80
N LEU A 6 6.92 9.29 17.70
CA LEU A 6 5.97 9.83 16.72
C LEU A 6 6.69 10.33 15.46
N SER A 7 6.14 10.03 14.29
CA SER A 7 6.67 10.48 13.00
C SER A 7 5.56 10.74 11.98
N MET A 8 5.87 11.52 10.94
CA MET A 8 5.00 11.73 9.78
C MET A 8 5.33 10.76 8.66
N LEU A 9 4.31 10.36 7.89
CA LEU A 9 4.45 9.60 6.65
C LEU A 9 4.35 10.55 5.45
N GLY A 10 5.50 10.84 4.82
CA GLY A 10 5.54 11.59 3.55
C GLY A 10 5.28 13.10 3.63
N GLU A 11 5.12 13.64 4.82
CA GLU A 11 4.82 15.05 5.03
C GLU A 11 5.90 15.73 5.92
N SER A 12 6.18 17.00 5.62
CA SER A 12 7.12 17.83 6.42
C SER A 12 6.34 18.74 7.38
N VAL A 13 5.56 18.15 8.28
CA VAL A 13 4.77 18.83 9.31
C VAL A 13 5.27 18.38 10.68
N GLU A 14 5.12 19.24 11.71
CA GLU A 14 5.48 18.87 13.07
C GLU A 14 4.55 17.76 13.58
N PRO A 15 5.09 16.58 13.95
CA PRO A 15 4.26 15.40 14.23
C PRO A 15 3.28 15.56 15.40
N GLU A 16 3.68 16.25 16.49
CA GLU A 16 2.79 16.44 17.66
C GLU A 16 1.64 17.37 17.33
N ALA A 17 1.89 18.46 16.60
CA ALA A 17 0.84 19.38 16.15
C ALA A 17 -0.14 18.67 15.20
N ALA A 18 0.36 17.85 14.28
CA ALA A 18 -0.47 17.05 13.38
C ALA A 18 -1.30 15.99 14.12
N LEU A 19 -0.75 15.37 15.17
CA LEU A 19 -1.45 14.40 16.00
C LEU A 19 -2.63 15.06 16.74
N GLU A 20 -2.42 16.24 17.31
CA GLU A 20 -3.48 16.98 17.99
C GLU A 20 -4.55 17.49 17.01
N GLU A 21 -4.15 18.14 15.93
CA GLU A 21 -5.08 18.68 14.93
C GLU A 21 -5.93 17.60 14.26
N ARG A 22 -5.28 16.49 13.85
CA ARG A 22 -5.92 15.46 13.04
C ARG A 22 -6.65 14.41 13.85
N PHE A 23 -6.10 14.03 15.00
CA PHE A 23 -6.61 12.91 15.80
C PHE A 23 -7.06 13.31 17.21
N GLY A 24 -6.86 14.57 17.64
CA GLY A 24 -7.33 15.07 18.93
C GLY A 24 -6.47 14.65 20.13
N PHE A 25 -5.30 14.07 19.90
CA PHE A 25 -4.39 13.68 20.98
C PHE A 25 -3.32 14.73 21.22
N ASN A 26 -3.22 15.23 22.43
CA ASN A 26 -2.25 16.26 22.83
C ASN A 26 -0.81 15.76 22.96
N SER A 27 -0.57 14.45 22.85
CA SER A 27 0.77 13.86 22.92
C SER A 27 0.78 12.41 22.41
N PHE A 28 1.96 11.93 22.01
CA PHE A 28 2.20 10.52 21.71
C PHE A 28 1.75 9.59 22.85
N GLY A 29 2.04 9.96 24.12
CA GLY A 29 1.63 9.18 25.28
C GLY A 29 0.10 9.10 25.46
N ALA A 30 -0.64 10.16 25.14
CA ALA A 30 -2.11 10.11 25.18
C ALA A 30 -2.67 9.16 24.12
N ALA A 31 -2.17 9.25 22.89
CA ALA A 31 -2.58 8.38 21.80
C ALA A 31 -2.26 6.90 22.08
N THR A 32 -1.07 6.60 22.59
CA THR A 32 -0.67 5.20 22.91
C THR A 32 -1.45 4.60 24.08
N ARG A 33 -1.79 5.39 25.10
CA ARG A 33 -2.70 4.93 26.18
C ARG A 33 -4.09 4.62 25.64
N TRP A 34 -4.62 5.47 24.76
CA TRP A 34 -5.91 5.21 24.11
C TRP A 34 -5.87 3.92 23.29
N VAL A 35 -4.82 3.71 22.48
CA VAL A 35 -4.61 2.46 21.71
C VAL A 35 -4.58 1.25 22.64
N SER A 36 -3.85 1.32 23.76
CA SER A 36 -3.77 0.23 24.74
C SER A 36 -5.15 -0.11 25.30
N ALA A 37 -5.95 0.89 25.64
CA ALA A 37 -7.30 0.70 26.15
C ALA A 37 -8.24 0.10 25.08
N VAL A 38 -8.15 0.52 23.82
CA VAL A 38 -8.89 -0.08 22.72
C VAL A 38 -8.53 -1.55 22.55
N LEU A 39 -7.23 -1.88 22.55
CA LEU A 39 -6.75 -3.27 22.43
C LEU A 39 -7.29 -4.14 23.55
N GLU A 40 -7.27 -3.68 24.79
CA GLU A 40 -7.78 -4.41 25.94
C GLU A 40 -9.30 -4.62 25.84
N GLN A 41 -10.07 -3.55 25.61
CA GLN A 41 -11.52 -3.61 25.68
C GLN A 41 -12.17 -4.25 24.44
N THR A 42 -11.56 -4.09 23.27
CA THR A 42 -12.17 -4.55 22.01
C THR A 42 -11.53 -5.84 21.48
N TRP A 43 -10.24 -6.08 21.76
CA TRP A 43 -9.53 -7.29 21.33
C TRP A 43 -9.14 -8.24 22.47
N GLY A 44 -9.22 -7.82 23.73
CA GLY A 44 -8.75 -8.60 24.87
C GLY A 44 -7.23 -8.83 24.83
N LEU A 45 -6.47 -7.85 24.31
CA LEU A 45 -5.02 -7.89 24.16
C LEU A 45 -4.38 -6.87 25.11
N THR A 46 -3.35 -7.30 25.84
CA THR A 46 -2.61 -6.41 26.74
C THR A 46 -1.42 -5.80 26.01
N ALA A 47 -1.45 -4.48 25.80
CA ALA A 47 -0.30 -3.74 25.29
C ALA A 47 0.75 -3.58 26.39
N LEU A 48 1.97 -4.02 26.12
CA LEU A 48 3.13 -3.88 27.02
C LEU A 48 3.90 -2.60 26.74
N GLU A 49 4.05 -2.27 25.44
CA GLU A 49 4.77 -1.07 24.99
C GLU A 49 4.27 -0.67 23.59
N CYS A 50 4.07 0.63 23.39
CA CYS A 50 3.86 1.23 22.06
C CYS A 50 5.15 1.98 21.68
N SER A 51 5.98 1.37 20.84
CA SER A 51 7.34 1.87 20.58
C SER A 51 7.39 2.98 19.54
N ARG A 52 6.46 3.00 18.59
CA ARG A 52 6.43 4.00 17.51
C ARG A 52 5.02 4.19 16.95
N MET A 53 4.79 5.39 16.43
CA MET A 53 3.57 5.76 15.71
C MET A 53 3.96 6.56 14.48
N ALA A 54 3.37 6.23 13.35
CA ALA A 54 3.49 7.01 12.13
C ALA A 54 2.11 7.48 11.70
N ILE A 55 1.97 8.77 11.42
CA ILE A 55 0.70 9.39 11.04
C ILE A 55 0.79 10.06 9.67
N SER A 56 -0.34 10.10 8.97
CA SER A 56 -0.55 10.89 7.76
C SER A 56 -1.79 11.77 7.94
N ASP A 57 -2.30 12.35 6.86
CA ASP A 57 -3.50 13.19 6.93
C ASP A 57 -4.70 12.49 7.61
N GLN A 58 -4.95 11.22 7.28
CA GLN A 58 -6.14 10.51 7.75
C GLN A 58 -5.86 9.17 8.44
N ASN A 59 -4.61 8.70 8.42
CA ASN A 59 -4.26 7.38 8.90
C ASN A 59 -3.19 7.44 9.98
N ALA A 60 -3.26 6.49 10.92
CA ALA A 60 -2.22 6.26 11.89
C ALA A 60 -1.87 4.76 11.97
N ILE A 61 -0.59 4.49 12.16
CA ILE A 61 -0.02 3.16 12.32
C ILE A 61 0.78 3.14 13.61
N VAL A 62 0.51 2.18 14.50
CA VAL A 62 1.21 2.02 15.79
C VAL A 62 1.80 0.63 15.90
N TRP A 63 3.07 0.55 16.28
CA TRP A 63 3.74 -0.71 16.60
C TRP A 63 3.65 -0.95 18.10
N VAL A 64 3.09 -2.10 18.47
CA VAL A 64 2.77 -2.47 19.83
C VAL A 64 3.41 -3.80 20.17
N ALA A 65 4.22 -3.85 21.24
CA ALA A 65 4.56 -5.11 21.90
C ALA A 65 3.40 -5.51 22.79
N SER A 66 2.88 -6.73 22.65
CA SER A 66 1.76 -7.24 23.42
C SER A 66 2.09 -8.57 24.10
N ASP A 67 1.18 -9.03 24.97
CA ASP A 67 1.22 -10.35 25.59
C ASP A 67 1.16 -11.52 24.58
N ARG A 68 0.79 -11.23 23.30
CA ARG A 68 0.74 -12.21 22.21
C ARG A 68 1.76 -11.95 21.11
N GLY A 69 2.76 -11.10 21.37
CA GLY A 69 3.81 -10.76 20.40
C GLY A 69 3.68 -9.36 19.81
N GLY A 70 4.45 -9.10 18.74
CA GLY A 70 4.42 -7.82 18.04
C GLY A 70 3.15 -7.64 17.22
N LEU A 71 2.54 -6.46 17.35
CA LEU A 71 1.33 -6.07 16.63
C LEU A 71 1.57 -4.77 15.87
N VAL A 72 0.84 -4.61 14.78
CA VAL A 72 0.68 -3.35 14.06
C VAL A 72 -0.80 -2.97 14.08
N VAL A 73 -1.08 -1.86 14.73
CA VAL A 73 -2.43 -1.28 14.78
C VAL A 73 -2.54 -0.23 13.70
N LYS A 74 -3.57 -0.31 12.88
CA LYS A 74 -3.90 0.72 11.88
C LYS A 74 -5.27 1.30 12.18
N TRP A 75 -5.40 2.62 12.14
CA TRP A 75 -6.71 3.25 12.10
C TRP A 75 -6.77 4.37 11.07
N SER A 76 -7.98 4.64 10.60
CA SER A 76 -8.27 5.71 9.64
C SER A 76 -9.49 6.49 10.10
N ARG A 77 -9.48 7.81 9.88
CA ARG A 77 -10.62 8.71 10.05
C ARG A 77 -11.35 9.02 8.73
N ALA A 78 -10.89 8.47 7.62
CA ALA A 78 -11.48 8.63 6.29
C ALA A 78 -12.81 7.85 6.19
N THR A 79 -13.88 8.42 6.70
CA THR A 79 -15.19 7.75 6.82
C THR A 79 -15.74 7.28 5.48
N GLU A 80 -15.47 8.00 4.40
CA GLU A 80 -15.82 7.64 3.03
C GLU A 80 -15.12 6.37 2.52
N ARG A 81 -14.02 5.97 3.17
CA ARG A 81 -13.23 4.77 2.84
C ARG A 81 -13.54 3.57 3.74
N PHE A 82 -14.38 3.69 4.77
CA PHE A 82 -14.57 2.62 5.76
C PHE A 82 -15.01 1.30 5.14
N ALA A 83 -15.97 1.33 4.21
CA ALA A 83 -16.42 0.13 3.51
C ALA A 83 -15.29 -0.53 2.69
N ASN A 84 -14.47 0.28 2.02
CA ASN A 84 -13.30 -0.19 1.28
C ASN A 84 -12.27 -0.80 2.23
N LEU A 85 -11.94 -0.13 3.34
CA LEU A 85 -10.97 -0.61 4.34
C LEU A 85 -11.42 -1.93 5.00
N GLU A 86 -12.72 -2.07 5.28
CA GLU A 86 -13.28 -3.32 5.78
C GLU A 86 -13.15 -4.45 4.76
N ALA A 87 -13.47 -4.18 3.49
CA ALA A 87 -13.34 -5.16 2.43
C ALA A 87 -11.86 -5.54 2.20
N SER A 88 -10.94 -4.58 2.22
CA SER A 88 -9.48 -4.82 2.15
C SER A 88 -8.98 -5.70 3.30
N THR A 89 -9.50 -5.48 4.52
CA THR A 89 -9.15 -6.31 5.67
C THR A 89 -9.63 -7.75 5.50
N ARG A 90 -10.83 -7.96 4.96
CA ARG A 90 -11.33 -9.31 4.61
C ARG A 90 -10.50 -9.98 3.51
N LEU A 91 -9.97 -9.20 2.55
CA LEU A 91 -9.02 -9.72 1.55
C LEU A 91 -7.75 -10.24 2.20
N LEU A 92 -7.19 -9.55 3.21
CA LEU A 92 -6.02 -10.03 3.94
C LEU A 92 -6.27 -11.40 4.57
N SER A 93 -7.43 -11.60 5.23
CA SER A 93 -7.81 -12.90 5.81
C SER A 93 -7.89 -13.99 4.73
N ALA A 94 -8.49 -13.68 3.58
CA ALA A 94 -8.62 -14.63 2.47
C ALA A 94 -7.26 -14.97 1.82
N LEU A 95 -6.39 -13.98 1.63
CA LEU A 95 -5.03 -14.15 1.09
C LEU A 95 -4.16 -14.99 2.04
N ALA A 96 -4.19 -14.69 3.33
CA ALA A 96 -3.46 -15.45 4.36
C ALA A 96 -3.91 -16.92 4.40
N ALA A 97 -5.22 -17.18 4.31
CA ALA A 97 -5.77 -18.53 4.26
C ALA A 97 -5.32 -19.34 3.03
N GLN A 98 -4.91 -18.67 1.95
CA GLN A 98 -4.34 -19.28 0.74
C GLN A 98 -2.80 -19.36 0.77
N GLY A 99 -2.17 -19.01 1.90
CA GLY A 99 -0.73 -19.07 2.07
C GLY A 99 0.06 -17.90 1.47
N VAL A 100 -0.62 -16.82 1.05
CA VAL A 100 0.06 -15.59 0.63
C VAL A 100 0.67 -14.93 1.87
N PRO A 101 1.93 -14.44 1.83
CA PRO A 101 2.58 -13.84 2.99
C PRO A 101 2.04 -12.42 3.26
N VAL A 102 0.87 -12.34 3.86
CA VAL A 102 0.24 -11.09 4.30
C VAL A 102 -0.12 -11.17 5.78
N PRO A 103 -0.22 -10.04 6.51
CA PRO A 103 -0.63 -10.08 7.90
C PRO A 103 -2.12 -10.44 8.00
N SER A 104 -2.43 -11.62 8.57
CA SER A 104 -3.82 -12.01 8.84
C SER A 104 -4.37 -11.17 9.99
N PRO A 105 -5.47 -10.43 9.80
CA PRO A 105 -6.06 -9.62 10.86
C PRO A 105 -6.39 -10.45 12.11
N ILE A 106 -6.23 -9.84 13.28
CA ILE A 106 -6.66 -10.42 14.55
C ILE A 106 -8.10 -10.01 14.77
N THR A 107 -8.98 -11.00 14.86
CA THR A 107 -10.42 -10.78 15.06
C THR A 107 -10.69 -10.22 16.46
N SER A 108 -11.54 -9.20 16.54
CA SER A 108 -11.99 -8.57 17.79
C SER A 108 -12.86 -9.51 18.63
N LEU A 109 -13.17 -9.13 19.86
CA LEU A 109 -14.11 -9.84 20.74
C LEU A 109 -15.55 -9.84 20.16
N ASN A 110 -15.85 -8.92 19.25
CA ASN A 110 -17.14 -8.86 18.54
C ASN A 110 -17.19 -9.76 17.28
N GLY A 111 -16.08 -10.45 16.95
CA GLY A 111 -15.99 -11.32 15.78
C GLY A 111 -15.67 -10.57 14.48
N LEU A 112 -15.13 -9.35 14.53
CA LEU A 112 -14.81 -8.52 13.38
C LEU A 112 -13.29 -8.38 13.19
N ASP A 113 -12.81 -8.43 11.96
CA ASP A 113 -11.41 -8.20 11.61
C ASP A 113 -11.05 -6.70 11.57
N ARG A 114 -12.09 -5.86 11.51
CA ARG A 114 -11.98 -4.39 11.56
C ARG A 114 -13.20 -3.82 12.28
N GLU A 115 -12.96 -2.92 13.19
CA GLU A 115 -14.01 -2.26 13.99
C GLU A 115 -14.18 -0.79 13.55
N THR A 116 -15.41 -0.31 13.62
CA THR A 116 -15.70 1.13 13.57
C THR A 116 -15.93 1.63 14.99
N LEU A 117 -14.99 2.40 15.50
CA LEU A 117 -15.03 2.94 16.85
C LEU A 117 -15.64 4.34 16.82
N LEU A 118 -16.74 4.50 17.56
CA LEU A 118 -17.43 5.78 17.76
C LEU A 118 -17.10 6.42 19.12
N VAL A 119 -16.24 5.76 19.89
CA VAL A 119 -15.99 6.11 21.28
C VAL A 119 -14.99 7.26 21.35
N ARG A 120 -15.46 8.41 21.78
CA ARG A 120 -14.61 9.58 22.07
C ARG A 120 -13.83 9.41 23.36
N GLU A 121 -14.40 8.74 24.35
CA GLU A 121 -13.81 8.52 25.65
C GLU A 121 -13.82 7.02 25.99
N ILE A 122 -12.78 6.55 26.67
CA ILE A 122 -12.58 5.16 27.05
C ILE A 122 -12.00 5.11 28.45
N LEU A 123 -12.45 4.18 29.26
CA LEU A 123 -11.98 4.00 30.63
C LEU A 123 -10.84 2.98 30.66
N LEU A 124 -9.67 3.39 31.14
CA LEU A 124 -8.51 2.54 31.41
C LEU A 124 -8.00 2.80 32.82
N ASP A 125 -7.82 1.76 33.61
CA ASP A 125 -7.29 1.85 34.99
C ASP A 125 -7.98 2.93 35.86
N ARG A 126 -9.30 3.09 35.71
CA ARG A 126 -10.14 4.09 36.38
C ARG A 126 -9.95 5.55 35.91
N GLU A 127 -9.15 5.76 34.88
CA GLU A 127 -9.02 7.07 34.21
C GLU A 127 -9.86 7.08 32.92
N THR A 128 -10.54 8.19 32.66
CA THR A 128 -11.22 8.42 31.38
C THR A 128 -10.21 9.00 30.40
N LEU A 129 -9.96 8.28 29.30
CA LEU A 129 -9.08 8.72 28.22
C LEU A 129 -9.90 9.35 27.10
N GLU A 130 -9.47 10.49 26.62
CA GLU A 130 -10.03 11.06 25.41
C GLU A 130 -9.51 10.33 24.17
N GLY A 131 -10.43 9.98 23.28
CA GLY A 131 -10.16 9.37 21.98
C GLY A 131 -10.35 10.39 20.84
N PRO A 132 -10.26 9.93 19.59
CA PRO A 132 -10.53 10.77 18.42
C PRO A 132 -11.92 11.39 18.48
N SER A 133 -12.04 12.65 18.06
CA SER A 133 -13.31 13.38 18.05
C SER A 133 -14.30 12.92 16.98
N CYS A 134 -13.91 11.97 16.12
CA CYS A 134 -14.71 11.40 15.05
C CYS A 134 -14.64 9.86 15.06
N ALA A 135 -15.51 9.23 14.29
CA ALA A 135 -15.44 7.79 14.06
C ALA A 135 -14.08 7.41 13.42
N VAL A 136 -13.52 6.29 13.85
CA VAL A 136 -12.32 5.71 13.26
C VAL A 136 -12.56 4.25 12.88
N SER A 137 -12.02 3.86 11.74
CA SER A 137 -11.93 2.47 11.32
C SER A 137 -10.62 1.88 11.81
N PHE A 138 -10.66 0.83 12.64
CA PHE A 138 -9.52 0.31 13.41
C PHE A 138 -9.31 -1.17 13.14
N THR A 139 -8.07 -1.60 12.90
CA THR A 139 -7.70 -3.02 12.72
C THR A 139 -6.40 -3.34 13.42
N VAL A 140 -6.26 -4.59 13.84
CA VAL A 140 -5.09 -5.13 14.51
C VAL A 140 -4.50 -6.23 13.66
N LEU A 141 -3.22 -6.10 13.32
CA LEU A 141 -2.47 -7.02 12.50
C LEU A 141 -1.28 -7.58 13.29
N PRO A 142 -0.85 -8.83 13.07
CA PRO A 142 0.43 -9.30 13.60
C PRO A 142 1.57 -8.55 12.91
N GLU A 143 2.60 -8.19 13.65
CA GLU A 143 3.85 -7.70 13.08
C GLU A 143 4.56 -8.84 12.36
N LEU A 144 4.79 -8.69 11.06
CA LEU A 144 5.50 -9.68 10.26
C LEU A 144 7.01 -9.51 10.39
N ALA A 145 7.71 -10.63 10.48
CA ALA A 145 9.16 -10.63 10.57
C ALA A 145 9.81 -10.46 9.18
N GLY A 146 10.72 -9.50 9.06
CA GLY A 146 11.45 -9.22 7.85
C GLY A 146 12.03 -7.81 7.85
N GLU A 147 12.82 -7.52 6.83
CA GLU A 147 13.34 -6.19 6.54
C GLU A 147 12.67 -5.65 5.28
N TRP A 148 12.57 -4.33 5.16
CA TRP A 148 12.07 -3.70 3.95
C TRP A 148 12.88 -4.16 2.73
N LEU A 149 12.20 -4.40 1.60
CA LEU A 149 12.84 -4.85 0.37
C LEU A 149 14.02 -3.96 0.01
N ASN A 150 15.22 -4.56 -0.01
CA ASN A 150 16.39 -3.93 -0.59
C ASN A 150 16.40 -4.20 -2.11
N VAL A 151 16.16 -3.19 -2.92
CA VAL A 151 16.13 -3.32 -4.38
C VAL A 151 17.47 -3.66 -5.01
N GLN A 152 18.59 -3.54 -4.27
CA GLN A 152 19.90 -4.02 -4.72
C GLN A 152 20.05 -5.54 -4.61
N ASP A 153 19.20 -6.20 -3.83
CA ASP A 153 19.11 -7.66 -3.79
C ASP A 153 18.16 -8.16 -4.90
N HIS A 154 18.73 -8.43 -6.06
CA HIS A 154 17.97 -8.90 -7.22
C HIS A 154 17.25 -10.24 -6.99
N ALA A 155 17.73 -11.07 -6.07
CA ALA A 155 17.06 -12.32 -5.71
C ALA A 155 15.77 -12.02 -4.89
N ALA A 156 15.84 -11.08 -3.94
CA ALA A 156 14.68 -10.61 -3.19
C ALA A 156 13.66 -9.91 -4.11
N VAL A 157 14.13 -9.09 -5.05
CA VAL A 157 13.25 -8.44 -6.06
C VAL A 157 12.54 -9.48 -6.93
N ARG A 158 13.25 -10.54 -7.35
CA ARG A 158 12.64 -11.65 -8.09
C ARG A 158 11.59 -12.39 -7.27
N SER A 159 11.88 -12.65 -6.00
CA SER A 159 10.93 -13.24 -5.06
C SER A 159 9.68 -12.36 -4.88
N ALA A 160 9.85 -11.04 -4.80
CA ALA A 160 8.75 -10.09 -4.73
C ALA A 160 7.87 -10.13 -6.00
N GLY A 161 8.48 -10.21 -7.18
CA GLY A 161 7.74 -10.36 -8.44
C GLY A 161 6.90 -11.65 -8.49
N ALA A 162 7.47 -12.77 -8.07
CA ALA A 162 6.75 -14.04 -7.95
C ALA A 162 5.58 -13.94 -6.96
N CYS A 163 5.81 -13.28 -5.81
CA CYS A 163 4.77 -13.05 -4.81
C CYS A 163 3.61 -12.18 -5.36
N LEU A 164 3.90 -11.12 -6.13
CA LEU A 164 2.86 -10.31 -6.78
C LEU A 164 2.01 -11.15 -7.75
N ALA A 165 2.62 -12.05 -8.52
CA ALA A 165 1.88 -12.94 -9.41
C ALA A 165 0.95 -13.90 -8.62
N GLU A 166 1.39 -14.42 -7.48
CA GLU A 166 0.56 -15.24 -6.58
C GLU A 166 -0.58 -14.44 -5.95
N ILE A 167 -0.34 -13.18 -5.55
CA ILE A 167 -1.39 -12.27 -5.08
C ILE A 167 -2.43 -12.09 -6.18
N HIS A 168 -2.03 -11.77 -7.41
CA HIS A 168 -2.96 -11.61 -8.54
C HIS A 168 -3.76 -12.88 -8.85
N ARG A 169 -3.13 -14.05 -8.73
CA ARG A 169 -3.81 -15.32 -8.91
C ARG A 169 -4.88 -15.54 -7.84
N THR A 170 -4.51 -15.28 -6.59
CA THR A 170 -5.39 -15.49 -5.43
C THR A 170 -6.54 -14.50 -5.40
N LEU A 171 -6.27 -13.20 -5.63
CA LEU A 171 -7.31 -12.17 -5.74
C LEU A 171 -8.30 -12.47 -6.87
N GLY A 172 -7.82 -13.02 -8.00
CA GLY A 172 -8.67 -13.43 -9.11
C GLY A 172 -9.59 -14.62 -8.82
N ALA A 173 -9.27 -15.44 -7.81
CA ALA A 173 -10.06 -16.58 -7.36
C ALA A 173 -10.95 -16.25 -6.15
N THR A 174 -10.75 -15.10 -5.50
CA THR A 174 -11.47 -14.72 -4.29
C THR A 174 -12.81 -14.09 -4.64
N HIS A 175 -13.89 -14.61 -4.06
CA HIS A 175 -15.23 -14.09 -4.21
C HIS A 175 -15.48 -13.01 -3.14
N VAL A 176 -15.08 -11.78 -3.43
CA VAL A 176 -15.39 -10.60 -2.62
C VAL A 176 -16.30 -9.69 -3.43
N ASP A 177 -17.24 -9.04 -2.77
CA ASP A 177 -18.06 -8.01 -3.41
C ASP A 177 -17.16 -6.89 -3.93
N GLY A 178 -16.94 -6.89 -5.24
CA GLY A 178 -16.09 -5.91 -5.92
C GLY A 178 -16.69 -4.49 -5.94
N SER A 179 -17.97 -4.34 -5.62
CA SER A 179 -18.69 -3.06 -5.73
C SER A 179 -18.17 -1.98 -4.76
N VAL A 180 -17.51 -2.39 -3.68
CA VAL A 180 -16.92 -1.46 -2.69
C VAL A 180 -15.54 -0.94 -3.11
N PHE A 181 -14.90 -1.57 -4.11
CA PHE A 181 -13.60 -1.13 -4.61
C PHE A 181 -13.76 -0.20 -5.80
N SER A 182 -12.92 0.82 -5.86
CA SER A 182 -12.86 1.67 -7.05
C SER A 182 -12.53 0.82 -8.28
N SER A 183 -13.32 0.99 -9.35
CA SER A 183 -13.09 0.32 -10.62
C SER A 183 -12.55 1.30 -11.64
N ARG A 184 -11.45 0.95 -12.29
CA ARG A 184 -10.92 1.65 -13.46
C ARG A 184 -11.56 1.10 -14.73
N SER A 185 -12.87 1.32 -14.85
CA SER A 185 -13.70 0.78 -15.95
C SER A 185 -13.41 1.40 -17.32
N THR A 186 -12.81 2.61 -17.32
CA THR A 186 -12.39 3.28 -18.56
C THR A 186 -11.22 2.54 -19.20
N GLY A 187 -11.26 2.30 -20.50
CA GLY A 187 -10.20 1.60 -21.23
C GLY A 187 -8.82 2.26 -21.08
N LEU A 188 -7.76 1.46 -21.13
CA LEU A 188 -6.39 1.96 -20.93
C LEU A 188 -6.00 3.07 -21.91
N LYS A 189 -6.37 2.93 -23.19
CA LYS A 189 -6.09 3.98 -24.20
C LYS A 189 -6.74 5.31 -23.87
N GLU A 190 -8.00 5.27 -23.44
CA GLU A 190 -8.75 6.47 -23.07
C GLU A 190 -8.14 7.12 -21.81
N ARG A 191 -7.81 6.32 -20.80
CA ARG A 191 -7.15 6.81 -19.56
C ARG A 191 -5.83 7.53 -19.85
N ILE A 192 -5.00 6.92 -20.70
CA ILE A 192 -3.71 7.50 -21.07
C ILE A 192 -3.92 8.74 -21.98
N GLY A 193 -4.89 8.69 -22.88
CA GLY A 193 -5.27 9.81 -23.74
C GLY A 193 -5.68 11.05 -22.93
N VAL A 194 -6.61 10.90 -22.00
CA VAL A 194 -7.05 11.97 -21.09
C VAL A 194 -5.88 12.51 -20.27
N TRP A 195 -5.00 11.64 -19.77
CA TRP A 195 -3.81 12.08 -19.05
C TRP A 195 -2.87 12.90 -19.96
N LEU A 196 -2.63 12.46 -21.21
CA LEU A 196 -1.77 13.15 -22.18
C LEU A 196 -2.30 14.54 -22.56
N GLU A 197 -3.60 14.79 -22.50
CA GLU A 197 -4.20 16.10 -22.73
C GLU A 197 -3.84 17.11 -21.64
N ASN A 198 -3.60 16.64 -20.40
CA ASN A 198 -3.33 17.46 -19.23
C ASN A 198 -1.86 17.46 -18.78
N PHE A 199 -1.01 16.63 -19.36
CA PHE A 199 0.41 16.52 -19.01
C PHE A 199 1.25 17.53 -19.80
N ASP A 200 2.14 18.24 -19.11
CA ASP A 200 3.12 19.09 -19.79
C ASP A 200 4.20 18.25 -20.47
N ARG A 201 4.11 18.18 -21.80
CA ARG A 201 5.02 17.40 -22.65
C ARG A 201 6.44 17.94 -22.69
N GLY A 202 6.69 19.13 -22.15
CA GLY A 202 8.01 19.76 -22.10
C GLY A 202 8.99 19.04 -21.16
N PHE A 203 8.50 18.31 -20.15
CA PHE A 203 9.35 17.63 -19.18
C PHE A 203 10.06 16.40 -19.75
N ALA A 204 9.48 15.67 -20.69
CA ALA A 204 10.07 14.49 -21.31
C ALA A 204 9.52 14.30 -22.76
N PRO A 205 9.91 15.17 -23.70
CA PRO A 205 9.29 15.22 -25.02
C PRO A 205 9.49 13.95 -25.85
N ASP A 206 10.66 13.32 -25.77
CA ASP A 206 10.96 12.10 -26.53
C ASP A 206 10.21 10.89 -25.96
N ALA A 207 10.16 10.74 -24.63
CA ALA A 207 9.39 9.70 -23.97
C ALA A 207 7.88 9.86 -24.24
N THR A 208 7.38 11.09 -24.21
CA THR A 208 5.97 11.38 -24.54
C THR A 208 5.64 11.04 -25.98
N ARG A 209 6.51 11.38 -26.93
CA ARG A 209 6.35 11.03 -28.36
C ARG A 209 6.32 9.50 -28.52
N ARG A 210 7.25 8.78 -27.86
CA ARG A 210 7.28 7.31 -27.87
C ARG A 210 5.98 6.72 -27.32
N LEU A 211 5.44 7.27 -26.22
CA LEU A 211 4.17 6.82 -25.66
C LEU A 211 3.02 6.97 -26.66
N VAL A 212 2.91 8.13 -27.33
CA VAL A 212 1.89 8.39 -28.35
C VAL A 212 2.01 7.41 -29.53
N ASP A 213 3.24 7.17 -30.01
CA ASP A 213 3.50 6.24 -31.12
C ASP A 213 3.15 4.79 -30.76
N LEU A 214 3.44 4.36 -29.53
CA LEU A 214 3.08 3.02 -29.04
C LEU A 214 1.56 2.87 -28.92
N LEU A 215 0.88 3.85 -28.32
CA LEU A 215 -0.59 3.86 -28.20
C LEU A 215 -1.32 3.79 -29.54
N ALA A 216 -0.77 4.46 -30.58
CA ALA A 216 -1.38 4.44 -31.90
C ALA A 216 -1.35 3.05 -32.58
N ARG A 217 -0.41 2.19 -32.18
CA ARG A 217 -0.17 0.87 -32.80
C ARG A 217 -0.72 -0.31 -32.00
N VAL A 218 -0.86 -0.17 -30.66
CA VAL A 218 -1.30 -1.27 -29.81
C VAL A 218 -2.80 -1.53 -30.03
N SER A 219 -3.20 -2.79 -29.97
CA SER A 219 -4.60 -3.20 -29.90
C SER A 219 -5.14 -3.02 -28.48
N GLU A 220 -6.46 -3.09 -28.29
CA GLU A 220 -7.03 -3.15 -26.93
C GLU A 220 -6.47 -4.36 -26.18
N LEU A 221 -6.32 -4.20 -24.86
CA LEU A 221 -5.81 -5.27 -24.02
C LEU A 221 -6.87 -6.39 -23.90
N ASP A 222 -6.49 -7.58 -24.31
CA ASP A 222 -7.32 -8.78 -24.16
C ASP A 222 -7.07 -9.41 -22.77
N ASP A 223 -7.46 -8.71 -21.72
CA ASP A 223 -7.48 -9.22 -20.34
C ASP A 223 -8.62 -8.59 -19.55
N GLN A 224 -9.18 -9.34 -18.62
CA GLN A 224 -10.22 -8.84 -17.71
C GLN A 224 -9.62 -8.09 -16.54
N THR A 225 -10.29 -6.99 -16.16
CA THR A 225 -9.97 -6.29 -14.90
C THR A 225 -10.30 -7.16 -13.70
N ARG A 226 -9.46 -7.08 -12.67
CA ARG A 226 -9.57 -7.84 -11.42
C ARG A 226 -9.08 -6.98 -10.26
N LEU A 227 -9.29 -7.45 -9.05
CA LEU A 227 -8.65 -6.83 -7.88
C LEU A 227 -7.13 -6.95 -8.02
N VAL A 228 -6.44 -5.82 -7.81
CA VAL A 228 -4.98 -5.68 -7.82
C VAL A 228 -4.52 -4.88 -6.61
N HIS A 229 -3.26 -5.06 -6.20
CA HIS A 229 -2.70 -4.41 -5.01
C HIS A 229 -2.62 -2.88 -5.13
N ASN A 230 -2.20 -2.42 -6.30
CA ASN A 230 -2.10 -1.00 -6.69
C ASN A 230 -1.08 -0.14 -5.93
N ASP A 231 -0.40 -0.64 -4.89
CA ASP A 231 0.72 0.03 -4.20
C ASP A 231 1.87 -0.94 -3.84
N PHE A 232 2.25 -1.80 -4.80
CA PHE A 232 3.31 -2.79 -4.60
C PHE A 232 4.69 -2.16 -4.78
N ARG A 233 5.32 -1.77 -3.66
CA ARG A 233 6.62 -1.06 -3.61
C ARG A 233 7.43 -1.45 -2.38
N ALA A 234 8.72 -1.11 -2.33
CA ALA A 234 9.64 -1.54 -1.27
C ALA A 234 9.16 -1.22 0.14
N ALA A 235 8.43 -0.12 0.34
CA ALA A 235 7.85 0.24 1.64
C ALA A 235 6.73 -0.71 2.11
N ASN A 236 6.19 -1.54 1.21
CA ASN A 236 5.11 -2.47 1.49
C ASN A 236 5.54 -3.94 1.34
N ILE A 237 6.85 -4.20 1.19
CA ILE A 237 7.39 -5.56 0.99
C ILE A 237 8.44 -5.86 2.04
N LEU A 238 8.24 -6.95 2.79
CA LEU A 238 9.21 -7.47 3.74
C LEU A 238 9.92 -8.69 3.17
N THR A 239 11.23 -8.78 3.44
CA THR A 239 12.08 -9.88 2.98
C THR A 239 12.97 -10.42 4.08
N ARG A 240 13.31 -11.70 4.00
CA ARG A 240 14.33 -12.35 4.84
C ARG A 240 15.06 -13.38 3.97
N ASN A 241 16.39 -13.38 3.99
CA ASN A 241 17.22 -14.30 3.19
C ASN A 241 16.81 -14.29 1.71
N SER A 242 16.62 -13.10 1.14
CA SER A 242 16.19 -12.86 -0.26
C SER A 242 14.83 -13.48 -0.63
N GLN A 243 14.00 -13.84 0.36
CA GLN A 243 12.63 -14.32 0.14
C GLN A 243 11.63 -13.29 0.67
N THR A 244 10.53 -13.12 -0.03
CA THR A 244 9.41 -12.29 0.42
C THR A 244 8.71 -12.97 1.59
N THR A 245 8.69 -12.29 2.75
CA THR A 245 8.06 -12.79 3.99
C THR A 245 6.81 -12.01 4.37
N GLY A 246 6.57 -10.87 3.72
CA GLY A 246 5.38 -10.06 3.97
C GLY A 246 5.08 -9.10 2.83
N VAL A 247 3.80 -8.98 2.48
CA VAL A 247 3.27 -7.89 1.65
C VAL A 247 2.22 -7.16 2.46
N LEU A 248 2.37 -5.86 2.56
CA LEU A 248 1.62 -4.98 3.44
C LEU A 248 0.75 -4.02 2.64
N ASP A 249 -0.18 -3.39 3.31
CA ASP A 249 -0.94 -2.23 2.83
C ASP A 249 -1.83 -2.49 1.61
N PHE A 250 -2.90 -3.24 1.85
CA PHE A 250 -3.96 -3.51 0.87
C PHE A 250 -5.08 -2.44 0.89
N ASP A 251 -4.84 -1.29 1.49
CA ASP A 251 -5.86 -0.24 1.63
C ASP A 251 -6.17 0.44 0.28
N ASP A 252 -5.26 0.34 -0.71
CA ASP A 252 -5.40 0.92 -2.05
C ASP A 252 -5.76 -0.09 -3.15
N VAL A 253 -6.27 -1.26 -2.78
CA VAL A 253 -6.78 -2.25 -3.73
C VAL A 253 -7.86 -1.64 -4.63
N VAL A 254 -7.74 -1.91 -5.93
CA VAL A 254 -8.68 -1.44 -6.96
C VAL A 254 -8.97 -2.55 -7.97
N ILE A 255 -10.03 -2.37 -8.78
CA ILE A 255 -10.28 -3.21 -9.94
C ILE A 255 -9.57 -2.61 -11.15
N ASP A 256 -8.51 -3.26 -11.64
CA ASP A 256 -7.72 -2.86 -12.81
C ASP A 256 -7.12 -4.10 -13.50
N HIS A 257 -6.38 -3.89 -14.58
CA HIS A 257 -5.61 -4.94 -15.24
C HIS A 257 -4.35 -5.30 -14.43
N ARG A 258 -4.06 -6.61 -14.31
CA ARG A 258 -2.86 -7.10 -13.61
C ARG A 258 -1.56 -6.56 -14.19
N VAL A 259 -1.50 -6.40 -15.51
CA VAL A 259 -0.33 -5.82 -16.19
C VAL A 259 -0.13 -4.34 -15.83
N SER A 260 -1.22 -3.60 -15.55
CA SER A 260 -1.15 -2.21 -15.07
C SER A 260 -0.53 -2.14 -13.67
N ASP A 261 -0.91 -3.05 -12.77
CA ASP A 261 -0.34 -3.13 -11.43
C ASP A 261 1.14 -3.54 -11.46
N LEU A 262 1.50 -4.54 -12.28
CA LEU A 262 2.89 -4.94 -12.47
C LEU A 262 3.76 -3.81 -13.03
N ALA A 263 3.27 -3.07 -14.03
CA ALA A 263 3.99 -1.93 -14.60
C ALA A 263 4.17 -0.79 -13.59
N LYS A 264 3.12 -0.48 -12.83
CA LYS A 264 3.20 0.49 -11.74
C LYS A 264 4.19 0.04 -10.67
N ALA A 265 4.11 -1.21 -10.23
CA ALA A 265 5.07 -1.80 -9.29
C ALA A 265 6.51 -1.71 -9.82
N SER A 266 6.75 -2.00 -11.10
CA SER A 266 8.05 -1.89 -11.74
C SER A 266 8.65 -0.50 -11.62
N VAL A 267 7.88 0.54 -11.90
CA VAL A 267 8.34 1.94 -11.86
C VAL A 267 8.61 2.41 -10.43
N TYR A 268 7.72 2.08 -9.50
CA TYR A 268 7.76 2.59 -8.13
C TYR A 268 8.41 1.64 -7.12
N LEU A 269 8.94 0.47 -7.53
CA LEU A 269 9.45 -0.54 -6.60
C LEU A 269 10.49 0.02 -5.62
N GLY A 270 11.38 0.89 -6.08
CA GLY A 270 12.44 1.48 -5.26
C GLY A 270 11.99 2.55 -4.27
N THR A 271 10.69 2.89 -4.24
CA THR A 271 10.22 3.94 -3.34
C THR A 271 10.00 3.40 -1.93
N LEU A 272 10.61 4.08 -0.97
CA LEU A 272 10.40 3.88 0.46
C LEU A 272 9.47 4.99 0.99
N PHE A 273 9.75 5.48 2.18
CA PHE A 273 8.94 6.50 2.85
C PHE A 273 9.28 7.93 2.40
N THR A 274 10.55 8.15 2.01
CA THR A 274 11.11 9.44 1.58
C THR A 274 12.07 9.22 0.43
N ASP A 275 12.55 10.28 -0.21
CA ASP A 275 13.58 10.27 -1.26
C ASP A 275 13.26 9.34 -2.43
N TRP A 276 12.06 9.45 -2.96
CA TRP A 276 11.60 8.66 -4.07
C TRP A 276 12.46 8.87 -5.31
N ARG A 277 12.93 7.76 -5.89
CA ARG A 277 13.80 7.73 -7.06
C ARG A 277 13.32 6.71 -8.06
N PRO A 278 13.62 6.89 -9.36
CA PRO A 278 13.26 5.90 -10.38
C PRO A 278 13.92 4.55 -10.11
N THR A 279 13.15 3.49 -10.27
CA THR A 279 13.65 2.11 -10.15
C THR A 279 14.61 1.80 -11.32
N PRO A 280 15.86 1.35 -11.07
CA PRO A 280 16.81 1.01 -12.14
C PRO A 280 16.27 -0.10 -13.06
N ILE A 281 16.59 -0.05 -14.35
CA ILE A 281 16.11 -1.00 -15.36
C ILE A 281 16.41 -2.45 -14.98
N ALA A 282 17.61 -2.77 -14.46
CA ALA A 282 17.96 -4.12 -14.03
C ALA A 282 17.08 -4.64 -12.88
N VAL A 283 16.63 -3.75 -11.99
CA VAL A 283 15.71 -4.07 -10.91
C VAL A 283 14.30 -4.35 -11.48
N ARG A 284 13.82 -3.50 -12.39
CA ARG A 284 12.53 -3.69 -13.09
C ARG A 284 12.50 -5.04 -13.82
N GLN A 285 13.59 -5.38 -14.54
CA GLN A 285 13.73 -6.68 -15.20
C GLN A 285 13.70 -7.85 -14.21
N SER A 286 14.32 -7.72 -13.04
CA SER A 286 14.30 -8.75 -12.00
C SER A 286 12.90 -8.97 -11.43
N LEU A 287 12.15 -7.89 -11.17
CA LEU A 287 10.75 -7.97 -10.73
C LEU A 287 9.89 -8.68 -11.78
N ARG A 288 9.96 -8.25 -13.03
CA ARG A 288 9.23 -8.84 -14.14
C ARG A 288 9.56 -10.32 -14.31
N ALA A 289 10.85 -10.67 -14.32
CA ALA A 289 11.28 -12.07 -14.44
C ALA A 289 10.76 -12.96 -13.28
N GLY A 290 10.67 -12.39 -12.05
CA GLY A 290 10.02 -13.05 -10.93
C GLY A 290 8.54 -13.29 -11.17
N TYR A 291 7.82 -12.26 -11.59
CA TYR A 291 6.40 -12.35 -11.93
C TYR A 291 6.12 -13.39 -13.02
N GLU A 292 6.87 -13.34 -14.13
CA GLU A 292 6.71 -14.25 -15.27
C GLU A 292 7.10 -15.70 -14.95
N SER A 293 7.89 -15.95 -13.90
CA SER A 293 8.20 -17.30 -13.43
C SER A 293 6.99 -18.04 -12.86
N VAL A 294 5.96 -17.30 -12.42
CA VAL A 294 4.69 -17.82 -11.89
C VAL A 294 3.57 -17.66 -12.92
N ARG A 295 3.51 -16.49 -13.55
CA ARG A 295 2.49 -16.13 -14.53
C ARG A 295 3.13 -15.42 -15.73
N PRO A 296 3.40 -16.14 -16.81
CA PRO A 296 3.88 -15.54 -18.06
C PRO A 296 2.90 -14.48 -18.59
N LEU A 297 3.43 -13.38 -19.10
CA LEU A 297 2.62 -12.38 -19.80
C LEU A 297 2.25 -12.89 -21.18
N SER A 298 1.01 -12.65 -21.61
CA SER A 298 0.60 -12.83 -22.99
C SER A 298 1.32 -11.84 -23.91
N ARG A 299 1.21 -12.04 -25.23
CA ARG A 299 1.76 -11.08 -26.19
C ARG A 299 1.14 -9.68 -25.99
N SER A 300 -0.17 -9.59 -25.85
CA SER A 300 -0.87 -8.33 -25.64
C SER A 300 -0.45 -7.68 -24.32
N GLU A 301 -0.35 -8.44 -23.22
CA GLU A 301 0.13 -7.92 -21.95
C GLU A 301 1.59 -7.43 -22.02
N THR A 302 2.44 -8.09 -22.82
CA THR A 302 3.83 -7.67 -23.01
C THR A 302 3.92 -6.33 -23.73
N GLU A 303 3.10 -6.13 -24.78
CA GLU A 303 3.01 -4.85 -25.51
C GLU A 303 2.47 -3.74 -24.58
N TRP A 304 1.43 -4.02 -23.81
CA TRP A 304 0.86 -3.08 -22.84
C TRP A 304 1.78 -2.79 -21.65
N PHE A 305 2.57 -3.77 -21.20
CA PHE A 305 3.53 -3.57 -20.11
C PHE A 305 4.52 -2.45 -20.44
N GLU A 306 5.09 -2.43 -21.65
CA GLU A 306 6.00 -1.38 -22.11
C GLU A 306 5.33 0.00 -22.10
N ILE A 307 4.10 0.08 -22.58
CA ILE A 307 3.32 1.32 -22.62
C ILE A 307 3.03 1.83 -21.22
N LEU A 308 2.58 0.95 -20.34
CA LEU A 308 2.20 1.29 -18.98
C LEU A 308 3.41 1.65 -18.11
N GLU A 309 4.55 0.96 -18.30
CA GLU A 309 5.80 1.29 -17.63
C GLU A 309 6.26 2.71 -18.03
N LEU A 310 6.21 3.04 -19.30
CA LEU A 310 6.52 4.37 -19.81
C LEU A 310 5.53 5.43 -19.28
N TRP A 311 4.24 5.15 -19.29
CA TRP A 311 3.22 6.05 -18.79
C TRP A 311 3.38 6.32 -17.29
N HIS A 312 3.56 5.27 -16.46
CA HIS A 312 3.80 5.44 -15.03
C HIS A 312 5.10 6.19 -14.73
N GLY A 313 6.14 5.98 -15.56
CA GLY A 313 7.38 6.75 -15.45
C GLY A 313 7.18 8.23 -15.76
N LEU A 314 6.41 8.57 -16.80
CA LEU A 314 6.03 9.95 -17.09
C LEU A 314 5.18 10.58 -15.97
N MET A 315 4.25 9.82 -15.40
CA MET A 315 3.44 10.27 -14.25
C MET A 315 4.27 10.54 -13.00
N ALA A 316 5.41 9.89 -12.86
CA ALA A 316 6.29 10.06 -11.70
C ALA A 316 7.14 11.34 -11.74
N ILE A 317 7.19 12.04 -12.88
CA ILE A 317 7.95 13.29 -13.01
C ILE A 317 7.27 14.38 -12.17
N PRO A 318 7.94 14.97 -11.17
CA PRO A 318 7.32 15.94 -10.27
C PRO A 318 7.19 17.35 -10.88
N GLY A 319 7.46 17.53 -12.16
CA GLY A 319 7.49 18.82 -12.87
C GLY A 319 8.90 19.38 -13.03
N GLU A 320 9.06 20.71 -13.02
CA GLU A 320 10.35 21.39 -13.28
C GLU A 320 11.47 21.02 -12.29
N ASN A 321 11.14 20.64 -11.07
CA ASN A 321 12.10 20.32 -10.02
C ASN A 321 12.35 18.80 -9.89
N ASP A 322 12.63 18.12 -11.00
CA ASP A 322 12.94 16.69 -11.02
C ASP A 322 14.39 16.40 -10.54
N THR A 323 14.66 16.68 -9.26
CA THR A 323 15.96 16.40 -8.64
C THR A 323 16.23 14.89 -8.49
N ALA A 324 15.23 14.06 -8.55
CA ALA A 324 15.34 12.61 -8.48
C ALA A 324 15.70 11.96 -9.81
N GLY A 325 15.52 12.67 -10.93
CA GLY A 325 15.91 12.22 -12.28
C GLY A 325 14.90 11.26 -12.92
N TRP A 326 13.60 11.40 -12.63
CA TRP A 326 12.55 10.59 -13.23
C TRP A 326 12.49 10.74 -14.75
N ALA A 327 12.60 11.99 -15.26
CA ALA A 327 12.59 12.25 -16.71
C ALA A 327 13.82 11.64 -17.41
N SER A 328 14.98 11.62 -16.78
CA SER A 328 16.21 11.06 -17.36
C SER A 328 16.27 9.52 -17.29
N ALA A 329 15.39 8.88 -16.54
CA ALA A 329 15.31 7.43 -16.39
C ALA A 329 14.33 6.75 -17.37
N LEU A 330 13.71 7.52 -18.30
CA LEU A 330 12.72 7.06 -19.29
C LEU A 330 13.31 6.61 -20.64
#